data_a8778d1cfecf0162b89c698cf96e804c
#
_entry.id   a8778d1cfecf0162b89c698cf96e804c
#
_cell.length_a   1.000
_cell.length_b   1.000
_cell.length_c   1.000
_cell.angle_alpha   90.00
_cell.angle_beta   90.00
_cell.angle_gamma   90.00
#
_symmetry.space_group_name_H-M   'P 1'
#
loop_
_entity.id
_entity.type
_entity.pdbx_description
1 polymer ?
#
loop_
_entity_poly.entity_id
_entity_poly.type
_entity_poly.pdbx_seq_one_letter_code
_entity_poly.pdbx_strand_id
1 'polypeptide(L)'
;MVPTRLFDCIEMHLKDAPNFTMLAGKENGEWIEYSTVKVSELVNRLSSGLLYSGIGPGDFSIEGRDKVAVISKNRPEWVMLDLAVQQVGAVLVPVYPTISEVELEFILKDANVKLIFVNDPALFEKVNALKKNLPNLKEIISFEKIDGVRNWRDLLLPLTENILGEIRAISDKIQYEDLATIIYTSGTTGVPKGVMLSHKNVLSNVIDSLPCFPPGENMKALSFLPLNHVFERMISFIYLFKGTSIFFAESIEAIAQNLKEVKPHLFATVPRLLEKVYEKIMEKGSELKGIKRSLFFWAHRLGLKYDVNKKFSVLYRLQLSLANKLIFNKWREALGNNIVCIISGGAACQVRLLKLFTAARIPIMEGYGLTETSPVISVNRYEEENRMFGTVGPLIENVEVKFSEDGEILCKGPNIMMGYYKHPDWTAECMEGEWFKTGDIGVMVGKFLKITDRKKEIFKTSGGKYVAPLAIENKLKESRFIENIMVIGAGEKFTAALIIPSFSNLKAWCHENNVQ
;
A
#
# COMPACT_ATOMS: atom_id res chain seq x y z
N MET A 1 5.14 -26.81 -3.91
CA MET A 1 6.05 -26.35 -2.83
C MET A 1 5.24 -25.44 -1.93
N VAL A 2 5.33 -25.59 -0.61
CA VAL A 2 4.74 -24.61 0.32
C VAL A 2 5.81 -23.53 0.53
N PRO A 3 5.55 -22.27 0.15
CA PRO A 3 6.55 -21.21 0.29
C PRO A 3 6.80 -20.90 1.77
N THR A 4 8.05 -20.69 2.13
CA THR A 4 8.48 -20.30 3.48
C THR A 4 9.22 -18.97 3.49
N ARG A 5 9.60 -18.45 2.30
CA ARG A 5 10.32 -17.19 2.14
C ARG A 5 9.66 -16.35 1.05
N LEU A 6 9.76 -15.06 1.16
CA LEU A 6 9.10 -14.15 0.20
C LEU A 6 9.63 -14.31 -1.23
N PHE A 7 10.92 -14.60 -1.39
CA PHE A 7 11.53 -14.81 -2.72
C PHE A 7 11.17 -16.16 -3.36
N ASP A 8 10.54 -17.10 -2.63
CA ASP A 8 10.05 -18.36 -3.19
C ASP A 8 8.98 -18.16 -4.27
N CYS A 9 8.36 -16.97 -4.35
CA CYS A 9 7.40 -16.61 -5.40
C CYS A 9 7.95 -16.78 -6.82
N ILE A 10 9.26 -16.62 -7.02
CA ILE A 10 9.88 -16.82 -8.33
C ILE A 10 9.85 -18.32 -8.71
N GLU A 11 10.31 -19.17 -7.81
CA GLU A 11 10.39 -20.63 -8.07
C GLU A 11 9.03 -21.26 -8.30
N MET A 12 7.98 -20.75 -7.62
CA MET A 12 6.60 -21.22 -7.83
C MET A 12 6.14 -21.04 -9.27
N HIS A 13 6.55 -19.98 -9.95
CA HIS A 13 6.12 -19.69 -11.32
C HIS A 13 7.10 -20.13 -12.39
N LEU A 14 8.38 -20.37 -12.06
CA LEU A 14 9.39 -20.79 -13.03
C LEU A 14 9.02 -22.10 -13.72
N LYS A 15 8.45 -23.05 -12.99
CA LYS A 15 8.08 -24.37 -13.52
C LYS A 15 6.83 -24.31 -14.39
N ASP A 16 5.79 -23.62 -13.92
CA ASP A 16 4.45 -23.71 -14.49
C ASP A 16 4.16 -22.57 -15.50
N ALA A 17 4.81 -21.41 -15.32
CA ALA A 17 4.60 -20.21 -16.12
C ALA A 17 5.91 -19.43 -16.41
N PRO A 18 6.94 -20.05 -17.03
CA PRO A 18 8.26 -19.42 -17.23
C PRO A 18 8.22 -18.15 -18.08
N ASN A 19 7.32 -18.10 -19.05
CA ASN A 19 7.18 -16.97 -19.98
C ASN A 19 6.09 -15.97 -19.58
N PHE A 20 5.47 -16.16 -18.41
CA PHE A 20 4.48 -15.22 -17.87
C PHE A 20 5.13 -13.87 -17.58
N THR A 21 4.50 -12.76 -18.02
CA THR A 21 4.96 -11.41 -17.66
C THR A 21 4.77 -11.18 -16.17
N MET A 22 5.87 -11.25 -15.41
CA MET A 22 5.82 -11.06 -13.95
C MET A 22 5.82 -9.59 -13.56
N LEU A 23 6.74 -8.81 -14.17
CA LEU A 23 6.92 -7.39 -13.91
C LEU A 23 6.95 -6.61 -15.22
N ALA A 24 6.49 -5.36 -15.21
CA ALA A 24 6.60 -4.45 -16.34
C ALA A 24 6.82 -3.01 -15.88
N GLY A 25 7.71 -2.30 -16.55
CA GLY A 25 7.99 -0.89 -16.35
C GLY A 25 8.07 -0.16 -17.66
N LYS A 26 7.97 1.17 -17.65
CA LYS A 26 8.02 1.96 -18.87
C LYS A 26 9.38 2.63 -18.99
N GLU A 27 10.06 2.38 -20.11
CA GLU A 27 11.33 3.02 -20.48
C GLU A 27 11.15 3.73 -21.83
N ASN A 28 11.54 5.00 -21.90
CA ASN A 28 11.43 5.82 -23.14
C ASN A 28 10.02 5.80 -23.78
N GLY A 29 8.98 5.71 -22.96
CA GLY A 29 7.59 5.70 -23.42
C GLY A 29 7.05 4.32 -23.82
N GLU A 30 7.86 3.27 -23.79
CA GLU A 30 7.46 1.89 -24.13
C GLU A 30 7.42 1.00 -22.89
N TRP A 31 6.45 0.07 -22.83
CA TRP A 31 6.36 -0.93 -21.77
C TRP A 31 7.37 -2.05 -22.01
N ILE A 32 8.33 -2.18 -21.08
CA ILE A 32 9.29 -3.29 -21.05
C ILE A 32 8.75 -4.34 -20.08
N GLU A 33 8.48 -5.52 -20.62
CA GLU A 33 7.93 -6.65 -19.86
C GLU A 33 9.03 -7.65 -19.52
N TYR A 34 9.07 -8.09 -18.28
CA TYR A 34 10.01 -9.08 -17.76
C TYR A 34 9.27 -10.37 -17.45
N SER A 35 9.60 -11.45 -18.17
CA SER A 35 9.05 -12.78 -17.90
C SER A 35 9.59 -13.34 -16.57
N THR A 36 8.93 -14.37 -16.04
CA THR A 36 9.38 -15.08 -14.83
C THR A 36 10.84 -15.53 -14.94
N VAL A 37 11.22 -16.12 -16.09
CA VAL A 37 12.61 -16.52 -16.37
C VAL A 37 13.55 -15.32 -16.31
N LYS A 38 13.15 -14.20 -16.93
CA LYS A 38 13.99 -13.00 -16.96
C LYS A 38 14.14 -12.35 -15.58
N VAL A 39 13.08 -12.31 -14.79
CA VAL A 39 13.14 -11.84 -13.40
C VAL A 39 14.06 -12.73 -12.57
N SER A 40 13.93 -14.05 -12.68
CA SER A 40 14.80 -15.01 -12.00
C SER A 40 16.28 -14.81 -12.37
N GLU A 41 16.58 -14.69 -13.68
CA GLU A 41 17.94 -14.41 -14.14
C GLU A 41 18.51 -13.12 -13.51
N LEU A 42 17.74 -12.02 -13.58
CA LEU A 42 18.19 -10.72 -13.09
C LEU A 42 18.34 -10.70 -11.56
N VAL A 43 17.44 -11.34 -10.82
CA VAL A 43 17.54 -11.49 -9.36
C VAL A 43 18.80 -12.27 -8.99
N ASN A 44 19.07 -13.42 -9.62
CA ASN A 44 20.29 -14.20 -9.35
C ASN A 44 21.56 -13.43 -9.70
N ARG A 45 21.58 -12.68 -10.81
CA ARG A 45 22.74 -11.84 -11.19
C ARG A 45 22.96 -10.70 -10.20
N LEU A 46 21.87 -10.09 -9.72
CA LEU A 46 21.92 -9.04 -8.70
C LEU A 46 22.38 -9.61 -7.35
N SER A 47 21.92 -10.80 -6.97
CA SER A 47 22.40 -11.53 -5.78
C SER A 47 23.90 -11.81 -5.85
N SER A 48 24.39 -12.24 -7.02
CA SER A 48 25.84 -12.40 -7.27
C SER A 48 26.59 -11.09 -7.04
N GLY A 49 26.09 -9.97 -7.59
CA GLY A 49 26.70 -8.64 -7.41
C GLY A 49 26.68 -8.16 -5.95
N LEU A 50 25.61 -8.45 -5.21
CA LEU A 50 25.52 -8.13 -3.79
C LEU A 50 26.56 -8.92 -2.96
N LEU A 51 26.68 -10.23 -3.18
CA LEU A 51 27.69 -11.07 -2.53
C LEU A 51 29.11 -10.58 -2.87
N TYR A 52 29.41 -10.27 -4.12
CA TYR A 52 30.68 -9.71 -4.54
C TYR A 52 30.99 -8.36 -3.87
N SER A 53 29.96 -7.54 -3.60
CA SER A 53 30.09 -6.29 -2.86
C SER A 53 30.20 -6.50 -1.34
N GLY A 54 30.26 -7.75 -0.88
CA GLY A 54 30.38 -8.12 0.54
C GLY A 54 29.09 -7.85 1.31
N ILE A 55 27.93 -8.07 0.68
CA ILE A 55 26.60 -8.02 1.29
C ILE A 55 26.08 -9.44 1.45
N GLY A 56 25.68 -9.81 2.65
CA GLY A 56 25.21 -11.17 2.94
C GLY A 56 24.58 -11.31 4.33
N PRO A 57 24.40 -12.56 4.76
CA PRO A 57 23.69 -12.89 5.99
C PRO A 57 24.50 -12.65 7.28
N GLY A 58 25.80 -12.36 7.15
CA GLY A 58 26.70 -12.34 8.31
C GLY A 58 26.64 -13.65 9.09
N ASP A 59 26.36 -13.55 10.39
CA ASP A 59 26.15 -14.70 11.29
C ASP A 59 24.69 -15.14 11.39
N PHE A 60 23.84 -14.66 10.52
CA PHE A 60 22.37 -14.85 10.48
C PHE A 60 21.59 -14.21 11.65
N SER A 61 22.25 -13.55 12.59
CA SER A 61 21.56 -12.77 13.62
C SER A 61 20.93 -11.50 13.04
N ILE A 62 20.00 -10.89 13.75
CA ILE A 62 19.37 -9.62 13.35
C ILE A 62 20.42 -8.53 13.12
N GLU A 63 21.39 -8.41 14.00
CA GLU A 63 22.46 -7.41 13.90
C GLU A 63 23.54 -7.80 12.86
N GLY A 64 23.86 -9.07 12.74
CA GLY A 64 24.87 -9.58 11.81
C GLY A 64 24.49 -9.49 10.34
N ARG A 65 23.20 -9.61 10.02
CA ARG A 65 22.70 -9.45 8.64
C ARG A 65 22.97 -8.05 8.11
N ASP A 66 23.50 -7.96 6.91
CA ASP A 66 23.74 -6.67 6.26
C ASP A 66 22.43 -5.98 5.89
N LYS A 67 22.39 -4.64 6.01
CA LYS A 67 21.24 -3.83 5.66
C LYS A 67 21.52 -3.08 4.37
N VAL A 68 20.58 -3.22 3.44
CA VAL A 68 20.57 -2.53 2.13
C VAL A 68 19.38 -1.60 2.09
N ALA A 69 19.61 -0.29 1.91
CA ALA A 69 18.53 0.66 1.77
C ALA A 69 18.15 0.87 0.30
N VAL A 70 16.89 1.22 0.07
CA VAL A 70 16.38 1.65 -1.23
C VAL A 70 15.51 2.89 -1.09
N ILE A 71 15.83 3.93 -1.86
CA ILE A 71 15.10 5.18 -1.95
C ILE A 71 14.80 5.47 -3.42
N SER A 72 13.61 5.07 -3.87
CA SER A 72 13.23 5.11 -5.28
C SER A 72 11.72 5.17 -5.45
N LYS A 73 11.27 5.70 -6.60
CA LYS A 73 9.93 5.49 -7.12
C LYS A 73 9.71 4.00 -7.45
N ASN A 74 8.45 3.62 -7.69
CA ASN A 74 8.12 2.25 -8.10
C ASN A 74 8.74 1.92 -9.46
N ARG A 75 9.31 0.72 -9.56
CA ARG A 75 9.92 0.20 -10.77
C ARG A 75 10.18 -1.32 -10.65
N PRO A 76 10.28 -2.07 -11.76
CA PRO A 76 10.60 -3.50 -11.72
C PRO A 76 11.88 -3.81 -10.93
N GLU A 77 12.91 -2.99 -11.10
CA GLU A 77 14.22 -3.19 -10.46
C GLU A 77 14.16 -3.06 -8.93
N TRP A 78 13.20 -2.27 -8.41
CA TRP A 78 12.97 -2.19 -6.97
C TRP A 78 12.55 -3.56 -6.41
N VAL A 79 11.62 -4.25 -7.09
CA VAL A 79 11.15 -5.59 -6.68
C VAL A 79 12.27 -6.63 -6.88
N MET A 80 13.01 -6.56 -7.99
CA MET A 80 14.15 -7.44 -8.22
C MET A 80 15.22 -7.28 -7.14
N LEU A 81 15.50 -6.04 -6.71
CA LEU A 81 16.41 -5.76 -5.61
C LEU A 81 15.89 -6.33 -4.28
N ASP A 82 14.61 -6.15 -3.98
CA ASP A 82 13.99 -6.69 -2.77
C ASP A 82 14.19 -8.22 -2.68
N LEU A 83 13.88 -8.92 -3.77
CA LEU A 83 14.04 -10.37 -3.85
C LEU A 83 15.52 -10.81 -3.75
N ALA A 84 16.44 -10.08 -4.41
CA ALA A 84 17.87 -10.39 -4.38
C ALA A 84 18.49 -10.16 -3.00
N VAL A 85 18.14 -9.06 -2.32
CA VAL A 85 18.61 -8.76 -0.96
C VAL A 85 18.18 -9.85 0.01
N GLN A 86 16.93 -10.28 -0.09
CA GLN A 86 16.41 -11.37 0.75
C GLN A 86 17.08 -12.71 0.41
N GLN A 87 17.30 -13.01 -0.87
CA GLN A 87 17.91 -14.26 -1.32
C GLN A 87 19.35 -14.44 -0.82
N VAL A 88 20.11 -13.36 -0.66
CA VAL A 88 21.46 -13.40 -0.05
C VAL A 88 21.44 -13.26 1.47
N GLY A 89 20.27 -13.33 2.11
CA GLY A 89 20.11 -13.28 3.56
C GLY A 89 20.36 -11.92 4.20
N ALA A 90 20.43 -10.86 3.41
CA ALA A 90 20.49 -9.48 3.87
C ALA A 90 19.07 -8.93 4.15
N VAL A 91 18.99 -7.73 4.73
CA VAL A 91 17.73 -7.08 5.14
C VAL A 91 17.49 -5.83 4.32
N LEU A 92 16.31 -5.70 3.70
CA LEU A 92 15.94 -4.49 2.98
C LEU A 92 15.38 -3.42 3.92
N VAL A 93 15.88 -2.18 3.76
CA VAL A 93 15.40 -0.98 4.46
C VAL A 93 14.82 0.00 3.42
N PRO A 94 13.51 -0.08 3.15
CA PRO A 94 12.86 0.83 2.21
C PRO A 94 12.67 2.22 2.82
N VAL A 95 13.02 3.27 2.06
CA VAL A 95 12.96 4.66 2.50
C VAL A 95 12.14 5.49 1.52
N TYR A 96 11.32 6.41 2.03
CA TYR A 96 10.50 7.30 1.18
C TYR A 96 11.37 8.34 0.46
N PRO A 97 11.15 8.57 -0.86
CA PRO A 97 11.87 9.61 -1.59
C PRO A 97 11.70 11.03 -1.04
N THR A 98 10.56 11.29 -0.38
CA THR A 98 10.21 12.60 0.18
C THR A 98 10.70 12.83 1.61
N ILE A 99 11.43 11.86 2.19
CA ILE A 99 11.94 11.94 3.57
C ILE A 99 12.84 13.17 3.78
N SER A 100 12.85 13.75 4.98
CA SER A 100 13.79 14.82 5.34
C SER A 100 15.23 14.29 5.44
N GLU A 101 16.23 15.15 5.31
CA GLU A 101 17.65 14.76 5.45
C GLU A 101 17.95 14.26 6.86
N VAL A 102 17.36 14.88 7.87
CA VAL A 102 17.54 14.52 9.29
C VAL A 102 17.02 13.10 9.56
N GLU A 103 15.81 12.79 9.08
CA GLU A 103 15.23 11.45 9.25
C GLU A 103 15.97 10.42 8.42
N LEU A 104 16.42 10.77 7.19
CA LEU A 104 17.21 9.89 6.35
C LEU A 104 18.54 9.52 7.03
N GLU A 105 19.26 10.52 7.54
CA GLU A 105 20.50 10.27 8.27
C GLU A 105 20.27 9.37 9.48
N PHE A 106 19.21 9.63 10.25
CA PHE A 106 18.83 8.80 11.39
C PHE A 106 18.61 7.33 10.97
N ILE A 107 17.77 7.10 9.96
CA ILE A 107 17.44 5.75 9.49
C ILE A 107 18.69 5.00 9.02
N LEU A 108 19.54 5.64 8.21
CA LEU A 108 20.74 5.01 7.66
C LEU A 108 21.76 4.67 8.75
N LYS A 109 21.87 5.49 9.81
CA LYS A 109 22.70 5.24 10.99
C LYS A 109 22.11 4.14 11.86
N ASP A 110 20.84 4.26 12.22
CA ASP A 110 20.18 3.33 13.12
C ASP A 110 20.16 1.91 12.56
N ALA A 111 19.76 1.77 11.28
CA ALA A 111 19.79 0.49 10.59
C ALA A 111 21.20 0.01 10.22
N ASN A 112 22.24 0.82 10.43
CA ASN A 112 23.61 0.47 10.06
C ASN A 112 23.75 0.05 8.58
N VAL A 113 23.17 0.85 7.68
CA VAL A 113 23.09 0.54 6.24
C VAL A 113 24.47 0.50 5.60
N LYS A 114 24.76 -0.58 4.85
CA LYS A 114 26.02 -0.76 4.12
C LYS A 114 25.97 -0.32 2.67
N LEU A 115 24.85 -0.56 1.97
CA LEU A 115 24.62 -0.10 0.61
C LEU A 115 23.27 0.62 0.53
N ILE A 116 23.19 1.64 -0.32
CA ILE A 116 21.93 2.30 -0.64
C ILE A 116 21.74 2.42 -2.15
N PHE A 117 20.55 2.07 -2.61
CA PHE A 117 20.11 2.27 -3.99
C PHE A 117 19.25 3.52 -4.09
N VAL A 118 19.60 4.42 -5.00
CA VAL A 118 18.88 5.68 -5.23
C VAL A 118 18.28 5.72 -6.63
N ASN A 119 17.14 6.40 -6.79
CA ASN A 119 16.47 6.49 -8.08
C ASN A 119 17.23 7.32 -9.10
N ASP A 120 17.60 8.55 -8.74
CA ASP A 120 17.99 9.65 -9.63
C ASP A 120 19.11 10.53 -9.05
N PRO A 121 19.64 11.50 -9.83
CA PRO A 121 20.69 12.40 -9.36
C PRO A 121 20.33 13.19 -8.11
N ALA A 122 19.09 13.64 -7.96
CA ALA A 122 18.69 14.45 -6.80
C ALA A 122 18.76 13.65 -5.50
N LEU A 123 18.32 12.40 -5.53
CA LEU A 123 18.43 11.49 -4.39
C LEU A 123 19.86 11.06 -4.12
N PHE A 124 20.68 10.92 -5.19
CA PHE A 124 22.11 10.66 -5.02
C PHE A 124 22.80 11.81 -4.26
N GLU A 125 22.61 13.05 -4.68
CA GLU A 125 23.21 14.21 -4.01
C GLU A 125 22.77 14.32 -2.55
N LYS A 126 21.48 14.07 -2.28
CA LYS A 126 20.92 14.06 -0.92
C LYS A 126 21.64 13.06 -0.02
N VAL A 127 21.83 11.82 -0.48
CA VAL A 127 22.52 10.77 0.29
C VAL A 127 24.02 11.05 0.39
N ASN A 128 24.64 11.50 -0.70
CA ASN A 128 26.08 11.78 -0.77
C ASN A 128 26.49 12.88 0.20
N ALA A 129 25.66 13.91 0.37
CA ALA A 129 25.89 14.97 1.36
C ALA A 129 25.97 14.43 2.81
N LEU A 130 25.23 13.34 3.10
CA LEU A 130 25.20 12.69 4.41
C LEU A 130 26.31 11.66 4.61
N LYS A 131 27.01 11.22 3.54
CA LYS A 131 27.96 10.08 3.57
C LYS A 131 29.05 10.25 4.61
N LYS A 132 29.56 11.47 4.84
CA LYS A 132 30.57 11.78 5.88
C LYS A 132 30.12 11.41 7.30
N ASN A 133 28.82 11.39 7.54
CA ASN A 133 28.21 11.06 8.83
C ASN A 133 27.82 9.56 8.93
N LEU A 134 28.03 8.78 7.86
CA LEU A 134 27.59 7.38 7.70
C LEU A 134 28.81 6.47 7.49
N PRO A 135 29.60 6.19 8.53
CA PRO A 135 30.89 5.49 8.39
C PRO A 135 30.76 4.06 7.84
N ASN A 136 29.61 3.42 8.01
CA ASN A 136 29.35 2.07 7.53
C ASN A 136 28.77 2.01 6.11
N LEU A 137 28.34 3.16 5.55
CA LEU A 137 27.82 3.24 4.19
C LEU A 137 29.00 3.13 3.19
N LYS A 138 29.15 1.94 2.62
CA LYS A 138 30.23 1.64 1.68
C LYS A 138 30.03 2.34 0.35
N GLU A 139 28.81 2.23 -0.22
CA GLU A 139 28.53 2.66 -1.57
C GLU A 139 27.09 3.15 -1.76
N ILE A 140 26.93 4.12 -2.69
CA ILE A 140 25.63 4.58 -3.20
C ILE A 140 25.55 4.12 -4.65
N ILE A 141 24.49 3.38 -4.98
CA ILE A 141 24.25 2.78 -6.29
C ILE A 141 23.01 3.44 -6.90
N SER A 142 23.08 3.78 -8.18
CA SER A 142 21.97 4.44 -8.86
C SER A 142 21.20 3.50 -9.78
N PHE A 143 19.86 3.64 -9.83
CA PHE A 143 19.04 3.00 -10.84
C PHE A 143 19.13 3.73 -12.19
N GLU A 144 19.08 5.04 -12.18
CA GLU A 144 19.33 5.85 -13.39
C GLU A 144 20.83 6.04 -13.60
N LYS A 145 21.24 6.28 -14.84
CA LYS A 145 22.64 6.53 -15.15
C LYS A 145 23.07 7.90 -14.63
N ILE A 146 24.09 7.91 -13.75
CA ILE A 146 24.70 9.12 -13.21
C ILE A 146 26.21 8.99 -13.46
N ASP A 147 26.83 10.04 -14.04
CA ASP A 147 28.26 10.02 -14.34
C ASP A 147 29.10 9.89 -13.05
N GLY A 148 30.04 8.94 -13.07
CA GLY A 148 30.90 8.67 -11.91
C GLY A 148 30.24 7.90 -10.78
N VAL A 149 28.98 7.49 -10.91
CA VAL A 149 28.25 6.70 -9.91
C VAL A 149 27.99 5.31 -10.47
N ARG A 150 28.27 4.28 -9.66
CA ARG A 150 27.98 2.89 -10.03
C ARG A 150 26.50 2.69 -10.28
N ASN A 151 26.16 2.11 -11.43
CA ASN A 151 24.78 1.80 -11.79
C ASN A 151 24.39 0.42 -11.30
N TRP A 152 23.12 0.19 -11.00
CA TRP A 152 22.64 -1.13 -10.57
C TRP A 152 22.92 -2.24 -11.60
N ARG A 153 23.00 -1.89 -12.90
CA ARG A 153 23.34 -2.83 -13.97
C ARG A 153 24.78 -3.35 -13.84
N ASP A 154 25.67 -2.61 -13.21
CA ASP A 154 27.05 -3.03 -12.95
C ASP A 154 27.13 -4.12 -11.86
N LEU A 155 26.05 -4.34 -11.11
CA LEU A 155 25.89 -5.44 -10.18
C LEU A 155 25.36 -6.72 -10.86
N LEU A 156 24.91 -6.65 -12.11
CA LEU A 156 24.40 -7.80 -12.83
C LEU A 156 25.56 -8.69 -13.31
N LEU A 157 26.26 -9.32 -12.38
CA LEU A 157 27.40 -10.15 -12.68
C LEU A 157 27.00 -11.45 -13.42
N PRO A 158 27.93 -12.04 -14.22
CA PRO A 158 27.70 -13.33 -14.86
C PRO A 158 27.42 -14.43 -13.81
N LEU A 159 26.52 -15.34 -14.17
CA LEU A 159 26.21 -16.51 -13.34
C LEU A 159 27.13 -17.68 -13.72
N THR A 160 27.86 -18.19 -12.73
CA THR A 160 28.59 -19.46 -12.83
C THR A 160 27.92 -20.50 -11.94
N GLU A 161 28.17 -21.78 -12.17
CA GLU A 161 27.65 -22.85 -11.31
C GLU A 161 28.08 -22.67 -9.85
N ASN A 162 29.32 -22.20 -9.63
CA ASN A 162 29.82 -21.94 -8.27
C ASN A 162 29.03 -20.86 -7.55
N ILE A 163 28.77 -19.71 -8.21
CA ILE A 163 28.04 -18.61 -7.59
C ILE A 163 26.55 -18.97 -7.36
N LEU A 164 25.95 -19.73 -8.29
CA LEU A 164 24.60 -20.25 -8.09
C LEU A 164 24.55 -21.24 -6.92
N GLY A 165 25.59 -22.07 -6.76
CA GLY A 165 25.73 -22.97 -5.62
C GLY A 165 25.86 -22.19 -4.31
N GLU A 166 26.62 -21.09 -4.28
CA GLU A 166 26.79 -20.22 -3.11
C GLU A 166 25.47 -19.53 -2.73
N ILE A 167 24.77 -18.94 -3.72
CA ILE A 167 23.46 -18.32 -3.51
C ILE A 167 22.47 -19.33 -2.91
N ARG A 168 22.42 -20.55 -3.46
CA ARG A 168 21.57 -21.63 -2.92
C ARG A 168 21.95 -22.00 -1.50
N ALA A 169 23.24 -22.20 -1.23
CA ALA A 169 23.72 -22.57 0.10
C ALA A 169 23.40 -21.52 1.17
N ILE A 170 23.31 -20.24 0.80
CA ILE A 170 22.86 -19.16 1.66
C ILE A 170 21.34 -19.21 1.80
N SER A 171 20.61 -19.21 0.70
CA SER A 171 19.15 -19.15 0.68
C SER A 171 18.50 -20.35 1.40
N ASP A 172 19.10 -21.54 1.33
CA ASP A 172 18.62 -22.75 2.02
C ASP A 172 18.74 -22.66 3.55
N LYS A 173 19.60 -21.77 4.06
CA LYS A 173 19.73 -21.53 5.51
C LYS A 173 18.76 -20.48 6.03
N ILE A 174 18.12 -19.70 5.15
CA ILE A 174 17.18 -18.68 5.55
C ILE A 174 15.88 -19.34 6.04
N GLN A 175 15.51 -19.02 7.27
CA GLN A 175 14.35 -19.59 7.95
C GLN A 175 13.11 -18.70 7.78
N TYR A 176 11.95 -19.27 8.01
CA TYR A 176 10.66 -18.58 7.95
C TYR A 176 10.56 -17.42 8.95
N GLU A 177 11.16 -17.56 10.12
CA GLU A 177 11.22 -16.56 11.18
C GLU A 177 12.29 -15.48 10.99
N ASP A 178 13.15 -15.62 9.99
CA ASP A 178 14.25 -14.67 9.78
C ASP A 178 13.76 -13.30 9.35
N LEU A 179 14.48 -12.26 9.80
CA LEU A 179 14.22 -10.87 9.47
C LEU A 179 14.38 -10.64 7.96
N ALA A 180 13.32 -10.18 7.29
CA ALA A 180 13.30 -9.86 5.87
C ALA A 180 13.45 -8.35 5.61
N THR A 181 12.92 -7.51 6.49
CA THR A 181 12.92 -6.05 6.27
C THR A 181 12.73 -5.27 7.57
N ILE A 182 13.24 -4.03 7.58
CA ILE A 182 12.95 -3.03 8.62
C ILE A 182 12.29 -1.83 7.95
N ILE A 183 11.03 -1.57 8.29
CA ILE A 183 10.26 -0.44 7.75
C ILE A 183 10.16 0.64 8.82
N TYR A 184 10.72 1.81 8.54
CA TYR A 184 10.64 2.94 9.47
C TYR A 184 9.33 3.70 9.31
N THR A 185 8.62 3.87 10.43
CA THR A 185 7.37 4.63 10.52
C THR A 185 7.60 5.90 11.33
N SER A 186 6.89 6.99 10.99
CA SER A 186 6.91 8.21 11.79
C SER A 186 6.24 7.96 13.13
N GLY A 187 7.04 7.85 14.19
CA GLY A 187 6.52 7.73 15.54
C GLY A 187 5.78 9.00 15.99
N THR A 188 4.80 8.86 16.87
CA THR A 188 4.11 10.00 17.49
C THR A 188 5.02 10.89 18.34
N THR A 189 6.23 10.41 18.65
CA THR A 189 7.30 11.12 19.37
C THR A 189 8.23 11.90 18.45
N GLY A 190 8.03 11.85 17.13
CA GLY A 190 8.88 12.50 16.14
C GLY A 190 10.13 11.71 15.75
N VAL A 191 10.50 10.65 16.49
CA VAL A 191 11.61 9.77 16.15
C VAL A 191 11.08 8.58 15.34
N PRO A 192 11.64 8.29 14.15
CA PRO A 192 11.22 7.13 13.35
C PRO A 192 11.43 5.81 14.10
N LYS A 193 10.44 4.91 14.03
CA LYS A 193 10.50 3.57 14.63
C LYS A 193 10.72 2.52 13.56
N GLY A 194 11.79 1.72 13.67
CA GLY A 194 12.07 0.63 12.74
C GLY A 194 11.26 -0.62 13.06
N VAL A 195 10.21 -0.88 12.31
CA VAL A 195 9.37 -2.08 12.45
C VAL A 195 10.06 -3.27 11.80
N MET A 196 10.40 -4.30 12.57
CA MET A 196 11.04 -5.53 12.11
C MET A 196 10.00 -6.53 11.63
N LEU A 197 10.06 -6.91 10.36
CA LEU A 197 9.17 -7.91 9.77
C LEU A 197 9.98 -9.10 9.23
N SER A 198 9.63 -10.30 9.68
CA SER A 198 10.20 -11.56 9.21
C SER A 198 9.56 -12.02 7.90
N HIS A 199 10.15 -13.03 7.25
CA HIS A 199 9.48 -13.72 6.15
C HIS A 199 8.12 -14.26 6.59
N LYS A 200 8.02 -14.82 7.81
CA LYS A 200 6.78 -15.31 8.41
C LYS A 200 5.71 -14.24 8.48
N ASN A 201 6.04 -13.07 9.01
CA ASN A 201 5.07 -12.00 9.22
C ASN A 201 4.42 -11.57 7.90
N VAL A 202 5.25 -11.30 6.89
CA VAL A 202 4.73 -10.83 5.59
C VAL A 202 4.09 -11.97 4.80
N LEU A 203 4.72 -13.15 4.75
CA LEU A 203 4.23 -14.26 3.94
C LEU A 203 2.93 -14.85 4.48
N SER A 204 2.76 -15.01 5.81
CA SER A 204 1.48 -15.42 6.38
C SER A 204 0.38 -14.43 6.02
N ASN A 205 0.66 -13.12 6.11
CA ASN A 205 -0.31 -12.09 5.76
C ASN A 205 -0.67 -12.12 4.27
N VAL A 206 0.28 -12.40 3.38
CA VAL A 206 0.04 -12.63 1.95
C VAL A 206 -0.85 -13.84 1.75
N ILE A 207 -0.51 -15.00 2.31
CA ILE A 207 -1.25 -16.25 2.14
C ILE A 207 -2.68 -16.12 2.67
N ASP A 208 -2.84 -15.58 3.89
CA ASP A 208 -4.13 -15.39 4.53
C ASP A 208 -5.01 -14.35 3.81
N SER A 209 -4.40 -13.47 3.01
CA SER A 209 -5.10 -12.48 2.20
C SER A 209 -5.46 -12.97 0.80
N LEU A 210 -4.78 -13.99 0.24
CA LEU A 210 -5.06 -14.51 -1.11
C LEU A 210 -6.54 -14.87 -1.33
N PRO A 211 -7.24 -15.54 -0.39
CA PRO A 211 -8.66 -15.88 -0.55
C PRO A 211 -9.59 -14.67 -0.61
N CYS A 212 -9.13 -13.48 -0.20
CA CYS A 212 -9.93 -12.25 -0.23
C CYS A 212 -10.02 -11.63 -1.62
N PHE A 213 -9.10 -12.01 -2.52
CA PHE A 213 -9.01 -11.47 -3.87
C PHE A 213 -9.90 -12.25 -4.86
N PRO A 214 -10.34 -11.60 -5.95
CA PRO A 214 -11.15 -12.27 -6.96
C PRO A 214 -10.37 -13.44 -7.58
N PRO A 215 -11.06 -14.57 -7.89
CA PRO A 215 -10.45 -15.65 -8.65
C PRO A 215 -10.13 -15.19 -10.06
N GLY A 216 -9.09 -15.75 -10.67
CA GLY A 216 -8.71 -15.50 -12.06
C GLY A 216 -7.22 -15.66 -12.28
N GLU A 217 -6.88 -16.12 -13.49
CA GLU A 217 -5.51 -16.27 -13.99
C GLU A 217 -5.18 -15.12 -14.96
N ASN A 218 -3.89 -14.87 -15.18
CA ASN A 218 -3.40 -13.88 -16.15
C ASN A 218 -3.94 -12.45 -15.91
N MET A 219 -4.18 -12.09 -14.65
CA MET A 219 -4.59 -10.73 -14.30
C MET A 219 -3.41 -9.77 -14.43
N LYS A 220 -3.73 -8.49 -14.68
CA LYS A 220 -2.78 -7.38 -14.65
C LYS A 220 -3.12 -6.45 -13.49
N ALA A 221 -2.10 -6.00 -12.78
CA ALA A 221 -2.22 -4.97 -11.77
C ALA A 221 -1.41 -3.73 -12.18
N LEU A 222 -1.89 -2.53 -11.81
CA LEU A 222 -1.12 -1.31 -11.93
C LEU A 222 -0.67 -0.86 -10.53
N SER A 223 0.65 -0.80 -10.32
CA SER A 223 1.27 -0.37 -9.07
C SER A 223 1.70 1.09 -9.16
N PHE A 224 1.25 1.92 -8.21
CA PHE A 224 1.62 3.34 -8.14
C PHE A 224 1.69 3.90 -6.70
N LEU A 225 1.16 3.20 -5.69
CA LEU A 225 1.43 3.56 -4.30
C LEU A 225 2.89 3.23 -3.96
N PRO A 226 3.53 3.96 -3.04
CA PRO A 226 4.95 3.74 -2.75
C PRO A 226 5.25 2.32 -2.25
N LEU A 227 6.15 1.59 -2.92
CA LEU A 227 6.66 0.28 -2.49
C LEU A 227 7.40 0.33 -1.14
N ASN A 228 7.83 1.51 -0.75
CA ASN A 228 8.40 1.78 0.57
C ASN A 228 7.38 1.62 1.71
N HIS A 229 6.09 1.72 1.39
CA HIS A 229 5.01 1.49 2.35
C HIS A 229 4.63 0.01 2.37
N VAL A 230 4.46 -0.54 3.59
CA VAL A 230 4.11 -1.96 3.79
C VAL A 230 2.88 -2.40 2.98
N PHE A 231 1.88 -1.52 2.80
CA PHE A 231 0.65 -1.83 2.08
C PHE A 231 0.89 -2.19 0.61
N GLU A 232 1.54 -1.32 -0.17
CA GLU A 232 1.83 -1.60 -1.59
C GLU A 232 2.80 -2.75 -1.76
N ARG A 233 3.80 -2.85 -0.88
CA ARG A 233 4.77 -3.94 -0.93
C ARG A 233 4.11 -5.30 -0.67
N MET A 234 3.24 -5.41 0.34
CA MET A 234 2.50 -6.63 0.62
C MET A 234 1.54 -7.00 -0.52
N ILE A 235 0.79 -6.02 -1.04
CA ILE A 235 -0.08 -6.21 -2.22
C ILE A 235 0.75 -6.70 -3.43
N SER A 236 1.95 -6.17 -3.63
CA SER A 236 2.85 -6.65 -4.70
C SER A 236 3.25 -8.10 -4.48
N PHE A 237 3.52 -8.54 -3.25
CA PHE A 237 3.73 -9.95 -2.96
C PHE A 237 2.47 -10.79 -3.21
N ILE A 238 1.26 -10.30 -2.86
CA ILE A 238 0.01 -10.99 -3.24
C ILE A 238 -0.06 -11.19 -4.76
N TYR A 239 0.26 -10.15 -5.54
CA TYR A 239 0.28 -10.26 -7.00
C TYR A 239 1.30 -11.27 -7.49
N LEU A 240 2.52 -11.26 -6.93
CA LEU A 240 3.58 -12.21 -7.27
C LEU A 240 3.16 -13.65 -6.95
N PHE A 241 2.65 -13.91 -5.74
CA PHE A 241 2.23 -15.26 -5.35
C PHE A 241 1.00 -15.75 -6.12
N LYS A 242 0.11 -14.83 -6.51
CA LYS A 242 -1.10 -15.14 -7.30
C LYS A 242 -0.83 -15.36 -8.79
N GLY A 243 0.34 -14.96 -9.30
CA GLY A 243 0.60 -14.95 -10.73
C GLY A 243 -0.12 -13.82 -11.47
N THR A 244 -0.15 -12.64 -10.86
CA THR A 244 -0.69 -11.40 -11.46
C THR A 244 0.46 -10.55 -11.97
N SER A 245 0.44 -10.13 -13.24
CA SER A 245 1.46 -9.25 -13.82
C SER A 245 1.42 -7.86 -13.18
N ILE A 246 2.55 -7.36 -12.69
CA ILE A 246 2.64 -6.03 -12.07
C ILE A 246 3.21 -5.03 -13.07
N PHE A 247 2.43 -4.02 -13.42
CA PHE A 247 2.83 -2.88 -14.23
C PHE A 247 3.06 -1.68 -13.32
N PHE A 248 4.25 -1.08 -13.36
CA PHE A 248 4.60 0.07 -12.52
C PHE A 248 4.31 1.37 -13.27
N ALA A 249 3.47 2.23 -12.70
CA ALA A 249 3.16 3.53 -13.29
C ALA A 249 4.39 4.44 -13.31
N GLU A 250 4.53 5.25 -14.36
CA GLU A 250 5.67 6.17 -14.54
C GLU A 250 5.70 7.27 -13.47
N SER A 251 4.53 7.83 -13.17
CA SER A 251 4.32 8.87 -12.16
C SER A 251 2.84 8.92 -11.75
N ILE A 252 2.54 9.70 -10.72
CA ILE A 252 1.15 9.94 -10.26
C ILE A 252 0.32 10.63 -11.36
N GLU A 253 0.91 11.54 -12.11
CA GLU A 253 0.27 12.27 -13.22
C GLU A 253 -0.06 11.35 -14.39
N ALA A 254 0.76 10.33 -14.62
CA ALA A 254 0.60 9.37 -15.72
C ALA A 254 -0.42 8.26 -15.42
N ILE A 255 -0.91 8.11 -14.18
CA ILE A 255 -1.83 7.02 -13.79
C ILE A 255 -3.01 6.89 -14.76
N ALA A 256 -3.67 8.00 -15.11
CA ALA A 256 -4.85 7.98 -15.97
C ALA A 256 -4.54 7.46 -17.40
N GLN A 257 -3.35 7.75 -17.91
CA GLN A 257 -2.87 7.25 -19.20
C GLN A 257 -2.46 5.78 -19.09
N ASN A 258 -1.70 5.43 -18.05
CA ASN A 258 -1.25 4.06 -17.83
C ASN A 258 -2.43 3.09 -17.59
N LEU A 259 -3.51 3.51 -16.91
CA LEU A 259 -4.75 2.72 -16.77
C LEU A 259 -5.36 2.34 -18.13
N LYS A 260 -5.34 3.27 -19.10
CA LYS A 260 -5.88 3.01 -20.46
C LYS A 260 -4.96 2.11 -21.30
N GLU A 261 -3.64 2.22 -21.11
CA GLU A 261 -2.64 1.41 -21.82
C GLU A 261 -2.61 -0.01 -21.29
N VAL A 262 -2.45 -0.18 -19.98
CA VAL A 262 -2.31 -1.48 -19.30
C VAL A 262 -3.64 -2.23 -19.21
N LYS A 263 -4.76 -1.49 -19.05
CA LYS A 263 -6.10 -2.04 -18.80
C LYS A 263 -6.08 -3.04 -17.64
N PRO A 264 -5.67 -2.62 -16.44
CA PRO A 264 -5.47 -3.53 -15.33
C PRO A 264 -6.81 -4.10 -14.83
N HIS A 265 -6.73 -5.27 -14.19
CA HIS A 265 -7.85 -5.89 -13.47
C HIS A 265 -7.92 -5.44 -12.01
N LEU A 266 -6.75 -5.10 -11.45
CA LEU A 266 -6.57 -4.77 -10.04
C LEU A 266 -5.63 -3.56 -9.90
N PHE A 267 -5.87 -2.75 -8.86
CA PHE A 267 -4.85 -1.85 -8.33
C PHE A 267 -5.17 -1.49 -6.87
N ALA A 268 -4.12 -1.19 -6.10
CA ALA A 268 -4.25 -0.64 -4.77
C ALA A 268 -4.30 0.89 -4.83
N THR A 269 -5.06 1.50 -3.92
CA THR A 269 -5.20 2.95 -3.83
C THR A 269 -5.46 3.42 -2.40
N VAL A 270 -5.48 4.73 -2.21
CA VAL A 270 -5.90 5.38 -0.97
C VAL A 270 -7.19 6.18 -1.21
N PRO A 271 -8.03 6.40 -0.18
CA PRO A 271 -9.30 7.10 -0.32
C PRO A 271 -9.20 8.45 -1.02
N ARG A 272 -8.13 9.22 -0.76
CA ARG A 272 -7.92 10.53 -1.37
C ARG A 272 -7.85 10.52 -2.89
N LEU A 273 -7.29 9.46 -3.48
CA LEU A 273 -7.26 9.33 -4.95
C LEU A 273 -8.66 9.04 -5.51
N LEU A 274 -9.44 8.20 -4.82
CA LEU A 274 -10.84 7.93 -5.20
C LEU A 274 -11.70 9.18 -5.11
N GLU A 275 -11.49 10.01 -4.10
CA GLU A 275 -12.14 11.32 -3.96
C GLU A 275 -11.82 12.24 -5.14
N LYS A 276 -10.54 12.36 -5.52
CA LYS A 276 -10.12 13.16 -6.68
C LYS A 276 -10.71 12.63 -8.01
N VAL A 277 -10.77 11.32 -8.18
CA VAL A 277 -11.42 10.71 -9.35
C VAL A 277 -12.91 11.05 -9.37
N TYR A 278 -13.58 10.92 -8.23
CA TYR A 278 -15.00 11.28 -8.09
C TYR A 278 -15.25 12.77 -8.38
N GLU A 279 -14.42 13.67 -7.83
CA GLU A 279 -14.51 15.12 -8.10
C GLU A 279 -14.43 15.41 -9.59
N LYS A 280 -13.46 14.84 -10.31
CA LYS A 280 -13.34 14.99 -11.78
C LYS A 280 -14.53 14.42 -12.55
N ILE A 281 -15.13 13.32 -12.06
CA ILE A 281 -16.35 12.75 -12.64
C ILE A 281 -17.52 13.73 -12.46
N MET A 282 -17.67 14.31 -11.27
CA MET A 282 -18.74 15.26 -10.96
C MET A 282 -18.59 16.58 -11.74
N GLU A 283 -17.38 17.09 -11.88
CA GLU A 283 -17.06 18.27 -12.69
C GLU A 283 -17.51 18.06 -14.14
N LYS A 284 -17.03 16.98 -14.79
CA LYS A 284 -17.44 16.63 -16.16
C LYS A 284 -18.94 16.41 -16.28
N GLY A 285 -19.58 15.82 -15.27
CA GLY A 285 -21.04 15.65 -15.23
C GLY A 285 -21.79 16.97 -15.17
N SER A 286 -21.25 17.95 -14.46
CA SER A 286 -21.83 19.30 -14.31
C SER A 286 -21.73 20.14 -15.59
N GLU A 287 -20.71 19.93 -16.41
CA GLU A 287 -20.53 20.57 -17.72
C GLU A 287 -21.53 20.07 -18.78
N LEU A 288 -22.15 18.90 -18.58
CA LEU A 288 -23.15 18.37 -19.49
C LEU A 288 -24.39 19.27 -19.53
N LYS A 289 -25.07 19.31 -20.68
CA LYS A 289 -26.29 20.11 -20.88
C LYS A 289 -27.52 19.23 -21.21
N GLY A 290 -28.71 19.76 -20.93
CA GLY A 290 -29.99 19.14 -21.28
C GLY A 290 -30.15 17.70 -20.75
N ILE A 291 -30.62 16.81 -21.59
CA ILE A 291 -30.95 15.42 -21.25
C ILE A 291 -29.70 14.65 -20.72
N LYS A 292 -28.52 14.90 -21.27
CA LYS A 292 -27.30 14.23 -20.83
C LYS A 292 -26.96 14.55 -19.36
N ARG A 293 -27.13 15.81 -18.95
CA ARG A 293 -26.95 16.23 -17.54
C ARG A 293 -27.97 15.56 -16.63
N SER A 294 -29.25 15.56 -17.06
CA SER A 294 -30.33 14.93 -16.27
C SER A 294 -30.10 13.42 -16.08
N LEU A 295 -29.65 12.70 -17.12
CA LEU A 295 -29.33 11.29 -17.07
C LEU A 295 -28.10 11.01 -16.17
N PHE A 296 -27.07 11.86 -16.22
CA PHE A 296 -25.91 11.74 -15.36
C PHE A 296 -26.29 11.83 -13.88
N PHE A 297 -27.03 12.89 -13.48
CA PHE A 297 -27.45 13.07 -12.10
C PHE A 297 -28.51 12.04 -11.65
N TRP A 298 -29.34 11.54 -12.57
CA TRP A 298 -30.24 10.41 -12.28
C TRP A 298 -29.43 9.14 -11.94
N ALA A 299 -28.46 8.77 -12.77
CA ALA A 299 -27.60 7.60 -12.53
C ALA A 299 -26.80 7.76 -11.22
N HIS A 300 -26.26 8.94 -10.97
CA HIS A 300 -25.56 9.26 -9.73
C HIS A 300 -26.45 9.05 -8.49
N ARG A 301 -27.68 9.63 -8.48
CA ARG A 301 -28.64 9.42 -7.37
C ARG A 301 -29.03 7.96 -7.19
N LEU A 302 -29.12 7.22 -8.28
CA LEU A 302 -29.42 5.79 -8.25
C LEU A 302 -28.26 5.01 -7.62
N GLY A 303 -27.02 5.31 -8.00
CA GLY A 303 -25.82 4.68 -7.43
C GLY A 303 -25.65 4.94 -5.93
N LEU A 304 -25.98 6.14 -5.45
CA LEU A 304 -25.91 6.47 -4.01
C LEU A 304 -26.88 5.64 -3.15
N LYS A 305 -27.95 5.09 -3.74
CA LYS A 305 -28.91 4.22 -3.03
C LYS A 305 -28.45 2.77 -2.95
N TYR A 306 -27.39 2.41 -3.71
CA TYR A 306 -26.89 1.05 -3.75
C TYR A 306 -26.33 0.61 -2.39
N ASP A 307 -26.54 -0.66 -2.07
CA ASP A 307 -26.00 -1.27 -0.86
C ASP A 307 -25.91 -2.79 -1.07
N VAL A 308 -24.74 -3.36 -0.80
CA VAL A 308 -24.48 -4.81 -1.01
C VAL A 308 -25.33 -5.70 -0.11
N ASN A 309 -25.78 -5.20 1.03
CA ASN A 309 -26.56 -5.94 2.03
C ASN A 309 -28.07 -5.74 1.87
N LYS A 310 -28.54 -5.03 0.81
CA LYS A 310 -29.95 -4.77 0.56
C LYS A 310 -30.50 -5.55 -0.62
N LYS A 311 -31.69 -6.11 -0.44
CA LYS A 311 -32.47 -6.65 -1.55
C LYS A 311 -33.16 -5.51 -2.27
N PHE A 312 -32.96 -5.41 -3.58
CA PHE A 312 -33.56 -4.37 -4.43
C PHE A 312 -34.72 -4.92 -5.25
N SER A 313 -35.71 -4.02 -5.52
CA SER A 313 -36.83 -4.32 -6.41
C SER A 313 -36.33 -4.56 -7.85
N VAL A 314 -37.14 -5.29 -8.64
CA VAL A 314 -36.89 -5.52 -10.07
C VAL A 314 -36.70 -4.19 -10.82
N LEU A 315 -37.58 -3.21 -10.53
CA LEU A 315 -37.52 -1.87 -11.15
C LEU A 315 -36.17 -1.18 -10.88
N TYR A 316 -35.66 -1.21 -9.64
CA TYR A 316 -34.36 -0.64 -9.32
C TYR A 316 -33.23 -1.32 -10.11
N ARG A 317 -33.25 -2.66 -10.20
CA ARG A 317 -32.24 -3.43 -10.95
C ARG A 317 -32.25 -3.07 -12.45
N LEU A 318 -33.42 -2.91 -13.04
CA LEU A 318 -33.57 -2.47 -14.43
C LEU A 318 -33.02 -1.04 -14.62
N GLN A 319 -33.37 -0.11 -13.74
CA GLN A 319 -32.83 1.25 -13.76
C GLN A 319 -31.32 1.26 -13.60
N LEU A 320 -30.76 0.47 -12.68
CA LEU A 320 -29.31 0.39 -12.47
C LEU A 320 -28.60 -0.22 -13.69
N SER A 321 -29.20 -1.23 -14.34
CA SER A 321 -28.67 -1.79 -15.58
C SER A 321 -28.61 -0.75 -16.70
N LEU A 322 -29.66 0.06 -16.84
CA LEU A 322 -29.71 1.17 -17.80
C LEU A 322 -28.65 2.24 -17.47
N ALA A 323 -28.52 2.63 -16.20
CA ALA A 323 -27.49 3.56 -15.74
C ALA A 323 -26.07 3.04 -16.04
N ASN A 324 -25.85 1.73 -15.84
CA ASN A 324 -24.59 1.07 -16.17
C ASN A 324 -24.27 1.09 -17.67
N LYS A 325 -25.29 0.97 -18.52
CA LYS A 325 -25.12 1.01 -19.98
C LYS A 325 -24.87 2.43 -20.51
N LEU A 326 -25.55 3.43 -19.96
CA LEU A 326 -25.55 4.79 -20.53
C LEU A 326 -24.50 5.71 -19.89
N ILE A 327 -24.21 5.54 -18.60
CA ILE A 327 -23.39 6.48 -17.82
C ILE A 327 -22.16 5.80 -17.22
N PHE A 328 -22.33 4.73 -16.42
CA PHE A 328 -21.24 4.12 -15.66
C PHE A 328 -20.24 3.37 -16.55
N ASN A 329 -20.59 2.98 -17.78
CA ASN A 329 -19.62 2.46 -18.74
C ASN A 329 -18.49 3.44 -19.02
N LYS A 330 -18.76 4.77 -19.03
CA LYS A 330 -17.73 5.80 -19.23
C LYS A 330 -16.72 5.85 -18.10
N TRP A 331 -17.14 5.52 -16.87
CA TRP A 331 -16.24 5.44 -15.72
C TRP A 331 -15.32 4.23 -15.85
N ARG A 332 -15.86 3.08 -16.27
CA ARG A 332 -15.05 1.89 -16.53
C ARG A 332 -14.10 2.08 -17.70
N GLU A 333 -14.52 2.75 -18.78
CA GLU A 333 -13.66 3.12 -19.91
C GLU A 333 -12.45 3.96 -19.45
N ALA A 334 -12.65 4.90 -18.54
CA ALA A 334 -11.58 5.72 -17.96
C ALA A 334 -10.55 4.91 -17.16
N LEU A 335 -10.96 3.76 -16.63
CA LEU A 335 -10.12 2.81 -15.88
C LEU A 335 -9.62 1.63 -16.73
N GLY A 336 -9.81 1.66 -18.05
CA GLY A 336 -9.34 0.63 -18.99
C GLY A 336 -10.32 -0.52 -19.24
N ASN A 337 -11.54 -0.49 -18.72
CA ASN A 337 -12.67 -1.45 -18.87
C ASN A 337 -12.47 -2.84 -18.21
N ASN A 338 -11.32 -3.17 -17.69
CA ASN A 338 -11.02 -4.51 -17.19
C ASN A 338 -11.04 -4.62 -15.65
N ILE A 339 -11.30 -3.51 -14.95
CA ILE A 339 -11.27 -3.50 -13.48
C ILE A 339 -12.26 -4.52 -12.91
N VAL A 340 -11.73 -5.46 -12.15
CA VAL A 340 -12.47 -6.45 -11.37
C VAL A 340 -12.74 -5.91 -9.97
N CYS A 341 -11.69 -5.37 -9.32
CA CYS A 341 -11.83 -4.65 -8.05
C CYS A 341 -10.68 -3.66 -7.82
N ILE A 342 -10.91 -2.72 -6.90
CA ILE A 342 -9.92 -1.78 -6.38
C ILE A 342 -9.73 -2.07 -4.90
N ILE A 343 -8.49 -2.11 -4.43
CA ILE A 343 -8.16 -2.29 -3.01
C ILE A 343 -7.87 -0.92 -2.41
N SER A 344 -8.56 -0.54 -1.34
CA SER A 344 -8.36 0.74 -0.66
C SER A 344 -7.90 0.51 0.78
N GLY A 345 -6.86 1.22 1.20
CA GLY A 345 -6.30 1.11 2.54
C GLY A 345 -5.67 2.42 3.02
N GLY A 346 -5.09 2.39 4.23
CA GLY A 346 -4.36 3.52 4.83
C GLY A 346 -5.24 4.59 5.47
N ALA A 347 -6.52 4.68 5.13
CA ALA A 347 -7.52 5.56 5.75
C ALA A 347 -8.94 5.07 5.45
N ALA A 348 -9.93 5.56 6.20
CA ALA A 348 -11.33 5.24 5.96
C ALA A 348 -11.84 5.84 4.64
N CYS A 349 -12.53 5.03 3.84
CA CYS A 349 -13.15 5.47 2.60
C CYS A 349 -14.58 5.96 2.85
N GLN A 350 -14.98 7.05 2.20
CA GLN A 350 -16.33 7.57 2.31
C GLN A 350 -17.35 6.55 1.76
N VAL A 351 -18.32 6.18 2.59
CA VAL A 351 -19.36 5.17 2.25
C VAL A 351 -20.08 5.50 0.96
N ARG A 352 -20.30 6.79 0.65
CA ARG A 352 -20.93 7.22 -0.60
C ARG A 352 -20.12 6.81 -1.84
N LEU A 353 -18.78 6.82 -1.76
CA LEU A 353 -17.90 6.40 -2.85
C LEU A 353 -17.95 4.89 -3.02
N LEU A 354 -17.88 4.14 -1.92
CA LEU A 354 -18.01 2.68 -1.94
C LEU A 354 -19.32 2.25 -2.63
N LYS A 355 -20.45 2.87 -2.26
CA LYS A 355 -21.76 2.63 -2.88
C LYS A 355 -21.77 2.92 -4.36
N LEU A 356 -21.28 4.10 -4.73
CA LEU A 356 -21.38 4.62 -6.09
C LEU A 356 -20.48 3.84 -7.07
N PHE A 357 -19.23 3.59 -6.69
CA PHE A 357 -18.30 2.80 -7.51
C PHE A 357 -18.75 1.34 -7.62
N THR A 358 -19.24 0.73 -6.53
CA THR A 358 -19.77 -0.64 -6.59
C THR A 358 -21.02 -0.73 -7.47
N ALA A 359 -21.94 0.25 -7.40
CA ALA A 359 -23.09 0.34 -8.29
C ALA A 359 -22.68 0.47 -9.77
N ALA A 360 -21.53 1.11 -10.03
CA ALA A 360 -20.93 1.21 -11.36
C ALA A 360 -20.15 -0.05 -11.79
N ARG A 361 -20.23 -1.14 -11.03
CA ARG A 361 -19.49 -2.40 -11.23
C ARG A 361 -17.97 -2.20 -11.13
N ILE A 362 -17.53 -1.35 -10.22
CA ILE A 362 -16.15 -1.12 -9.83
C ILE A 362 -16.09 -1.31 -8.31
N PRO A 363 -16.13 -2.56 -7.80
CA PRO A 363 -16.14 -2.80 -6.37
C PRO A 363 -14.84 -2.34 -5.72
N ILE A 364 -14.97 -1.67 -4.57
CA ILE A 364 -13.84 -1.24 -3.75
C ILE A 364 -13.81 -2.12 -2.51
N MET A 365 -12.67 -2.77 -2.28
CA MET A 365 -12.39 -3.58 -1.11
C MET A 365 -11.56 -2.74 -0.14
N GLU A 366 -12.16 -2.35 0.97
CA GLU A 366 -11.50 -1.57 2.01
C GLU A 366 -10.85 -2.50 3.03
N GLY A 367 -9.56 -2.28 3.30
CA GLY A 367 -8.78 -3.05 4.27
C GLY A 367 -8.22 -2.19 5.38
N TYR A 368 -7.89 -2.84 6.50
CA TYR A 368 -7.33 -2.24 7.69
C TYR A 368 -6.11 -3.02 8.19
N GLY A 369 -5.14 -2.25 8.66
CA GLY A 369 -3.94 -2.75 9.31
C GLY A 369 -2.86 -1.68 9.44
N LEU A 370 -1.75 -2.07 10.03
CA LEU A 370 -0.60 -1.22 10.35
C LEU A 370 0.69 -1.85 9.83
N THR A 371 1.77 -1.10 9.82
CA THR A 371 3.10 -1.67 9.49
C THR A 371 3.45 -2.80 10.46
N GLU A 372 3.13 -2.65 11.73
CA GLU A 372 3.33 -3.61 12.81
C GLU A 372 2.50 -4.90 12.67
N THR A 373 1.54 -4.93 11.74
CA THR A 373 0.68 -6.09 11.47
C THR A 373 0.82 -6.65 10.05
N SER A 374 1.80 -6.24 9.27
CA SER A 374 2.34 -6.78 8.00
C SER A 374 1.47 -6.71 6.71
N PRO A 375 0.53 -5.82 6.42
CA PRO A 375 -0.19 -4.99 7.35
C PRO A 375 -1.59 -5.52 7.73
N VAL A 376 -2.22 -6.44 6.96
CA VAL A 376 -3.67 -6.68 6.99
C VAL A 376 -4.11 -7.40 8.26
N ILE A 377 -5.09 -6.82 8.94
CA ILE A 377 -5.87 -7.45 10.02
C ILE A 377 -7.23 -7.89 9.46
N SER A 378 -7.88 -7.03 8.68
CA SER A 378 -9.18 -7.31 8.09
C SER A 378 -9.32 -6.63 6.73
N VAL A 379 -10.19 -7.19 5.87
CA VAL A 379 -10.48 -6.64 4.54
C VAL A 379 -11.87 -7.06 4.08
N ASN A 380 -12.62 -6.10 3.50
CA ASN A 380 -13.83 -6.40 2.73
C ASN A 380 -13.45 -7.25 1.51
N ARG A 381 -14.11 -8.40 1.32
CA ARG A 381 -13.74 -9.37 0.28
C ARG A 381 -14.46 -9.12 -1.04
N TYR A 382 -14.04 -9.81 -2.08
CA TYR A 382 -14.66 -9.71 -3.41
C TYR A 382 -16.11 -10.20 -3.40
N GLU A 383 -16.43 -11.25 -2.63
CA GLU A 383 -17.78 -11.78 -2.46
C GLU A 383 -18.67 -10.80 -1.69
N GLU A 384 -19.90 -10.57 -2.17
CA GLU A 384 -20.79 -9.55 -1.59
C GLU A 384 -21.19 -9.86 -0.13
N GLU A 385 -21.37 -11.13 0.25
CA GLU A 385 -21.68 -11.56 1.62
C GLU A 385 -20.54 -11.32 2.62
N ASN A 386 -19.33 -11.10 2.13
CA ASN A 386 -18.13 -10.79 2.91
C ASN A 386 -17.75 -9.31 2.82
N ARG A 387 -18.71 -8.44 2.44
CA ARG A 387 -18.51 -7.00 2.31
C ARG A 387 -19.64 -6.22 2.99
N MET A 388 -19.26 -5.20 3.77
CA MET A 388 -20.20 -4.28 4.41
C MET A 388 -19.63 -2.86 4.36
N PHE A 389 -20.35 -1.94 3.72
CA PHE A 389 -19.92 -0.55 3.62
C PHE A 389 -19.87 0.13 4.99
N GLY A 390 -18.79 0.87 5.24
CA GLY A 390 -18.53 1.53 6.52
C GLY A 390 -17.90 0.61 7.58
N THR A 391 -17.43 -0.56 7.16
CA THR A 391 -16.57 -1.46 7.93
C THR A 391 -15.32 -1.80 7.12
N VAL A 392 -14.30 -2.32 7.77
CA VAL A 392 -13.07 -2.78 7.13
C VAL A 392 -13.08 -4.28 6.80
N GLY A 393 -14.26 -4.92 6.88
CA GLY A 393 -14.46 -6.32 6.48
C GLY A 393 -14.28 -7.33 7.59
N PRO A 394 -14.38 -8.63 7.25
CA PRO A 394 -14.03 -9.73 8.14
C PRO A 394 -12.52 -9.78 8.39
N LEU A 395 -12.11 -10.38 9.50
CA LEU A 395 -10.69 -10.68 9.74
C LEU A 395 -10.16 -11.63 8.65
N ILE A 396 -8.87 -11.49 8.33
CA ILE A 396 -8.18 -12.50 7.51
C ILE A 396 -7.96 -13.79 8.34
N GLU A 397 -7.58 -14.86 7.67
CA GLU A 397 -7.30 -16.12 8.34
C GLU A 397 -6.12 -15.99 9.32
N ASN A 398 -6.09 -16.83 10.35
CA ASN A 398 -5.03 -16.87 11.38
C ASN A 398 -4.80 -15.56 12.16
N VAL A 399 -5.68 -14.57 12.03
CA VAL A 399 -5.65 -13.33 12.79
C VAL A 399 -6.84 -13.27 13.76
N GLU A 400 -6.52 -12.99 15.01
CA GLU A 400 -7.49 -12.84 16.08
C GLU A 400 -7.54 -11.38 16.56
N VAL A 401 -8.72 -10.92 16.93
CA VAL A 401 -8.95 -9.57 17.51
C VAL A 401 -9.77 -9.70 18.79
N LYS A 402 -9.34 -8.97 19.82
CA LYS A 402 -10.13 -8.69 21.02
C LYS A 402 -10.17 -7.18 21.27
N PHE A 403 -11.01 -6.75 22.19
CA PHE A 403 -11.12 -5.33 22.57
C PHE A 403 -10.77 -5.18 24.04
N SER A 404 -10.00 -4.14 24.36
CA SER A 404 -9.78 -3.72 25.73
C SER A 404 -11.05 -3.07 26.33
N GLU A 405 -11.03 -2.77 27.63
CA GLU A 405 -12.17 -2.13 28.31
C GLU A 405 -12.55 -0.75 27.69
N ASP A 406 -11.58 -0.02 27.16
CA ASP A 406 -11.78 1.26 26.48
C ASP A 406 -12.05 1.13 24.97
N GLY A 407 -12.21 -0.12 24.47
CA GLY A 407 -12.55 -0.41 23.08
C GLY A 407 -11.37 -0.42 22.12
N GLU A 408 -10.11 -0.37 22.61
CA GLU A 408 -8.94 -0.51 21.75
C GLU A 408 -8.87 -1.91 21.12
N ILE A 409 -8.58 -1.95 19.83
CA ILE A 409 -8.38 -3.19 19.09
C ILE A 409 -7.02 -3.78 19.46
N LEU A 410 -7.03 -4.99 19.99
CA LEU A 410 -5.84 -5.79 20.22
C LEU A 410 -5.80 -6.92 19.19
N CYS A 411 -4.68 -7.09 18.52
CA CYS A 411 -4.49 -8.04 17.44
C CYS A 411 -3.45 -9.10 17.82
N LYS A 412 -3.74 -10.37 17.48
CA LYS A 412 -2.81 -11.49 17.61
C LYS A 412 -2.81 -12.29 16.32
N GLY A 413 -1.64 -12.76 15.90
CA GLY A 413 -1.48 -13.57 14.70
C GLY A 413 -0.03 -13.68 14.24
N PRO A 414 0.23 -14.52 13.24
CA PRO A 414 1.57 -14.67 12.67
C PRO A 414 2.06 -13.41 11.94
N ASN A 415 1.12 -12.51 11.61
CA ASN A 415 1.36 -11.22 10.95
C ASN A 415 1.93 -10.14 11.88
N ILE A 416 1.96 -10.37 13.21
CA ILE A 416 2.48 -9.39 14.16
C ILE A 416 3.99 -9.31 14.05
N MET A 417 4.53 -8.09 14.00
CA MET A 417 5.95 -7.78 13.89
C MET A 417 6.82 -8.50 14.93
N MET A 418 8.10 -8.65 14.63
CA MET A 418 9.10 -9.14 15.61
C MET A 418 9.34 -8.14 16.75
N GLY A 419 9.05 -6.87 16.54
CA GLY A 419 9.25 -5.76 17.46
C GLY A 419 9.87 -4.55 16.78
N TYR A 420 10.16 -3.51 17.56
CA TYR A 420 10.89 -2.32 17.09
C TYR A 420 12.40 -2.54 17.20
N TYR A 421 13.09 -2.29 16.09
CA TYR A 421 14.54 -2.47 15.96
C TYR A 421 15.29 -1.64 17.00
N LYS A 422 16.17 -2.30 17.78
CA LYS A 422 16.93 -1.73 18.92
C LYS A 422 16.10 -1.15 20.08
N HIS A 423 14.77 -1.27 20.04
CA HIS A 423 13.88 -0.72 21.05
C HIS A 423 12.94 -1.78 21.65
N PRO A 424 13.48 -2.71 22.48
CA PRO A 424 12.66 -3.71 23.14
C PRO A 424 11.68 -3.10 24.16
N ASP A 425 12.02 -1.93 24.73
CA ASP A 425 11.16 -1.12 25.58
C ASP A 425 9.90 -0.65 24.85
N TRP A 426 10.01 -0.08 23.66
CA TRP A 426 8.86 0.32 22.83
C TRP A 426 8.03 -0.89 22.41
N THR A 427 8.69 -2.02 22.17
CA THR A 427 8.00 -3.26 21.84
C THR A 427 7.16 -3.73 23.03
N ALA A 428 7.71 -3.73 24.24
CA ALA A 428 7.00 -4.11 25.45
C ALA A 428 5.80 -3.19 25.74
N GLU A 429 5.91 -1.88 25.49
CA GLU A 429 4.82 -0.92 25.68
C GLU A 429 3.59 -1.20 24.80
N CYS A 430 3.82 -1.67 23.55
CA CYS A 430 2.73 -1.93 22.60
C CYS A 430 2.20 -3.36 22.65
N MET A 431 2.73 -4.23 23.50
CA MET A 431 2.28 -5.62 23.66
C MET A 431 1.57 -5.85 25.00
N GLU A 432 0.56 -6.70 24.98
CA GLU A 432 -0.12 -7.25 26.16
C GLU A 432 -0.11 -8.78 26.05
N GLY A 433 0.97 -9.39 26.55
CA GLY A 433 1.29 -10.78 26.28
C GLY A 433 1.54 -10.99 24.78
N GLU A 434 0.74 -11.83 24.14
CA GLU A 434 0.82 -12.07 22.68
C GLU A 434 -0.03 -11.08 21.84
N TRP A 435 -0.71 -10.11 22.48
CA TRP A 435 -1.62 -9.19 21.83
C TRP A 435 -0.96 -7.85 21.56
N PHE A 436 -0.94 -7.45 20.31
CA PHE A 436 -0.46 -6.14 19.89
C PHE A 436 -1.59 -5.10 20.03
N LYS A 437 -1.29 -4.00 20.71
CA LYS A 437 -2.19 -2.84 20.88
C LYS A 437 -2.10 -1.96 19.64
N THR A 438 -3.18 -1.87 18.88
CA THR A 438 -3.16 -1.15 17.59
C THR A 438 -3.20 0.37 17.74
N GLY A 439 -3.67 0.87 18.88
CA GLY A 439 -3.95 2.29 19.09
C GLY A 439 -5.23 2.77 18.39
N ASP A 440 -5.99 1.87 17.76
CA ASP A 440 -7.26 2.16 17.09
C ASP A 440 -8.42 1.60 17.91
N ILE A 441 -9.54 2.33 17.96
CA ILE A 441 -10.77 1.94 18.64
C ILE A 441 -11.75 1.34 17.63
N GLY A 442 -12.41 0.25 17.99
CA GLY A 442 -13.33 -0.40 17.07
C GLY A 442 -14.36 -1.30 17.74
N VAL A 443 -15.20 -1.90 16.91
CA VAL A 443 -16.23 -2.85 17.32
C VAL A 443 -16.47 -3.90 16.24
N MET A 444 -16.97 -5.08 16.62
CA MET A 444 -17.50 -6.03 15.65
C MET A 444 -18.97 -5.74 15.33
N VAL A 445 -19.31 -5.73 14.04
CA VAL A 445 -20.69 -5.68 13.55
C VAL A 445 -20.97 -7.01 12.86
N GLY A 446 -21.47 -7.97 13.60
CA GLY A 446 -21.50 -9.38 13.17
C GLY A 446 -20.07 -9.89 12.98
N LYS A 447 -19.74 -10.34 11.76
CA LYS A 447 -18.38 -10.80 11.41
C LYS A 447 -17.45 -9.67 10.91
N PHE A 448 -17.95 -8.45 10.80
CA PHE A 448 -17.23 -7.31 10.20
C PHE A 448 -16.59 -6.44 11.26
N LEU A 449 -15.31 -6.13 11.13
CA LEU A 449 -14.62 -5.17 11.97
C LEU A 449 -14.93 -3.74 11.50
N LYS A 450 -15.29 -2.87 12.44
CA LYS A 450 -15.52 -1.45 12.20
C LYS A 450 -14.59 -0.62 13.07
N ILE A 451 -13.76 0.20 12.44
CA ILE A 451 -12.94 1.19 13.12
C ILE A 451 -13.82 2.40 13.41
N THR A 452 -13.77 2.89 14.62
CA THR A 452 -14.57 4.04 15.07
C THR A 452 -13.75 5.28 15.28
N ASP A 453 -12.51 5.14 15.77
CA ASP A 453 -11.58 6.26 15.98
C ASP A 453 -10.14 5.80 16.24
N ARG A 454 -9.23 6.76 16.45
CA ARG A 454 -7.89 6.54 16.99
C ARG A 454 -7.83 6.94 18.47
N LYS A 455 -7.32 6.05 19.30
CA LYS A 455 -7.24 6.25 20.76
C LYS A 455 -6.55 7.56 21.14
N LYS A 456 -5.47 7.93 20.46
CA LYS A 456 -4.71 9.17 20.70
C LYS A 456 -5.39 10.45 20.20
N GLU A 457 -6.35 10.31 19.27
CA GLU A 457 -7.09 11.43 18.69
C GLU A 457 -8.38 11.73 19.45
N ILE A 458 -8.91 10.74 20.20
CA ILE A 458 -10.06 10.97 21.08
C ILE A 458 -9.66 11.94 22.20
N PHE A 459 -10.42 12.99 22.35
CA PHE A 459 -10.21 13.96 23.42
C PHE A 459 -11.47 14.18 24.27
N LYS A 460 -11.25 14.78 25.44
CA LYS A 460 -12.32 15.11 26.37
C LYS A 460 -12.50 16.61 26.41
N THR A 461 -13.73 17.08 26.28
CA THR A 461 -14.05 18.51 26.52
C THR A 461 -13.98 18.82 28.01
N SER A 462 -13.91 20.11 28.38
CA SER A 462 -13.93 20.54 29.79
C SER A 462 -15.19 20.10 30.52
N GLY A 463 -16.30 19.86 29.82
CA GLY A 463 -17.53 19.30 30.37
C GLY A 463 -17.53 17.78 30.55
N GLY A 464 -16.39 17.11 30.30
CA GLY A 464 -16.23 15.67 30.48
C GLY A 464 -16.74 14.79 29.34
N LYS A 465 -17.23 15.38 28.25
CA LYS A 465 -17.73 14.64 27.08
C LYS A 465 -16.58 14.17 26.18
N TYR A 466 -16.53 12.89 25.88
CA TYR A 466 -15.61 12.34 24.89
C TYR A 466 -16.05 12.71 23.47
N VAL A 467 -15.08 13.10 22.66
CA VAL A 467 -15.25 13.45 21.25
C VAL A 467 -14.38 12.52 20.41
N ALA A 468 -15.00 11.91 19.42
CA ALA A 468 -14.38 11.07 18.40
C ALA A 468 -14.23 11.88 17.10
N PRO A 469 -13.06 12.49 16.83
CA PRO A 469 -12.86 13.41 15.71
C PRO A 469 -13.14 12.81 14.35
N LEU A 470 -12.66 11.59 14.14
CA LEU A 470 -12.69 10.91 12.83
C LEU A 470 -14.11 10.78 12.26
N ALA A 471 -15.09 10.44 13.11
CA ALA A 471 -16.49 10.32 12.70
C ALA A 471 -17.08 11.65 12.21
N ILE A 472 -16.74 12.76 12.90
CA ILE A 472 -17.19 14.12 12.55
C ILE A 472 -16.50 14.58 11.26
N GLU A 473 -15.20 14.40 11.18
CA GLU A 473 -14.37 14.79 10.03
C GLU A 473 -14.82 14.08 8.74
N ASN A 474 -15.00 12.76 8.81
CA ASN A 474 -15.47 11.98 7.67
C ASN A 474 -16.87 12.42 7.21
N LYS A 475 -17.74 12.80 8.14
CA LYS A 475 -19.08 13.31 7.78
C LYS A 475 -19.02 14.68 7.13
N LEU A 476 -18.18 15.57 7.62
CA LEU A 476 -18.05 16.93 7.09
C LEU A 476 -17.28 16.95 5.74
N LYS A 477 -16.33 16.05 5.53
CA LYS A 477 -15.64 15.85 4.23
C LYS A 477 -16.58 15.40 3.09
N GLU A 478 -17.80 14.97 3.39
CA GLU A 478 -18.82 14.74 2.34
C GLU A 478 -19.24 16.04 1.63
N SER A 479 -19.01 17.22 2.24
CA SER A 479 -19.29 18.50 1.61
C SER A 479 -18.26 18.83 0.52
N ARG A 480 -18.74 19.18 -0.69
CA ARG A 480 -17.89 19.62 -1.81
C ARG A 480 -17.06 20.88 -1.50
N PHE A 481 -17.44 21.63 -0.47
CA PHE A 481 -16.77 22.88 -0.08
C PHE A 481 -15.62 22.68 0.90
N ILE A 482 -15.45 21.47 1.42
CA ILE A 482 -14.42 21.13 2.39
C ILE A 482 -13.38 20.24 1.73
N GLU A 483 -12.16 20.72 1.59
CA GLU A 483 -11.03 19.95 1.07
C GLU A 483 -10.40 19.11 2.18
N ASN A 484 -10.20 19.71 3.35
CA ASN A 484 -9.73 19.00 4.54
C ASN A 484 -10.32 19.64 5.81
N ILE A 485 -10.36 18.87 6.89
CA ILE A 485 -10.90 19.29 8.17
C ILE A 485 -10.18 18.58 9.31
N MET A 486 -9.94 19.29 10.38
CA MET A 486 -9.41 18.78 11.65
C MET A 486 -10.30 19.25 12.79
N VAL A 487 -10.86 18.31 13.55
CA VAL A 487 -11.69 18.61 14.72
C VAL A 487 -10.80 18.83 15.94
N ILE A 488 -11.00 19.92 16.64
CA ILE A 488 -10.25 20.36 17.81
C ILE A 488 -11.17 20.69 18.98
N GLY A 489 -10.63 20.84 20.19
CA GLY A 489 -11.40 21.24 21.39
C GLY A 489 -11.07 20.43 22.64
N ALA A 490 -9.87 19.82 22.70
CA ALA A 490 -9.40 19.12 23.88
C ALA A 490 -9.32 20.07 25.09
N GLY A 491 -10.04 19.75 26.19
CA GLY A 491 -10.12 20.59 27.37
C GLY A 491 -10.98 21.85 27.23
N GLU A 492 -11.51 22.14 26.03
CA GLU A 492 -12.34 23.32 25.76
C GLU A 492 -13.83 23.04 26.04
N LYS A 493 -14.63 24.12 26.22
CA LYS A 493 -16.06 24.00 26.50
C LYS A 493 -16.88 23.44 25.33
N PHE A 494 -16.38 23.57 24.11
CA PHE A 494 -17.04 23.13 22.88
C PHE A 494 -16.01 22.62 21.87
N THR A 495 -16.49 21.83 20.95
CA THR A 495 -15.70 21.33 19.82
C THR A 495 -15.72 22.34 18.68
N ALA A 496 -14.58 22.59 18.07
CA ALA A 496 -14.41 23.43 16.89
C ALA A 496 -13.73 22.62 15.76
N ALA A 497 -13.59 23.21 14.58
CA ALA A 497 -12.87 22.59 13.50
C ALA A 497 -12.02 23.61 12.72
N LEU A 498 -10.82 23.20 12.34
CA LEU A 498 -10.01 23.87 11.32
C LEU A 498 -10.40 23.30 9.97
N ILE A 499 -10.79 24.16 9.03
CA ILE A 499 -11.27 23.74 7.71
C ILE A 499 -10.41 24.34 6.63
N ILE A 500 -9.91 23.48 5.73
CA ILE A 500 -9.34 23.91 4.46
C ILE A 500 -10.47 23.87 3.44
N PRO A 501 -10.90 25.03 2.92
CA PRO A 501 -11.98 25.06 1.95
C PRO A 501 -11.50 24.61 0.55
N SER A 502 -12.38 23.97 -0.20
CA SER A 502 -12.16 23.71 -1.63
C SER A 502 -12.40 25.00 -2.42
N PHE A 503 -11.35 25.78 -2.62
CA PHE A 503 -11.45 27.08 -3.30
C PHE A 503 -11.96 26.97 -4.74
N SER A 504 -11.66 25.89 -5.45
CA SER A 504 -12.18 25.64 -6.79
C SER A 504 -13.70 25.48 -6.80
N ASN A 505 -14.25 24.68 -5.89
CA ASN A 505 -15.67 24.45 -5.75
C ASN A 505 -16.41 25.70 -5.21
N LEU A 506 -15.77 26.45 -4.32
CA LEU A 506 -16.32 27.72 -3.83
C LEU A 506 -16.40 28.75 -4.96
N LYS A 507 -15.34 28.94 -5.74
CA LYS A 507 -15.34 29.87 -6.90
C LYS A 507 -16.40 29.48 -7.93
N ALA A 508 -16.53 28.19 -8.23
CA ALA A 508 -17.56 27.72 -9.14
C ALA A 508 -18.97 28.03 -8.62
N TRP A 509 -19.22 27.79 -7.32
CA TRP A 509 -20.51 28.10 -6.68
C TRP A 509 -20.80 29.60 -6.64
N CYS A 510 -19.81 30.44 -6.32
CA CYS A 510 -19.95 31.89 -6.34
C CYS A 510 -20.35 32.37 -7.75
N HIS A 511 -19.69 31.87 -8.79
CA HIS A 511 -20.02 32.20 -10.17
C HIS A 511 -21.43 31.72 -10.56
N GLU A 512 -21.83 30.51 -10.18
CA GLU A 512 -23.17 29.96 -10.43
C GLU A 512 -24.30 30.76 -9.74
N ASN A 513 -24.00 31.37 -8.59
CA ASN A 513 -24.99 32.08 -7.76
C ASN A 513 -24.80 33.60 -7.76
N ASN A 514 -23.95 34.14 -8.67
CA ASN A 514 -23.64 35.56 -8.76
C ASN A 514 -23.19 36.19 -7.42
N VAL A 515 -22.45 35.46 -6.61
CA VAL A 515 -21.84 35.94 -5.36
C VAL A 515 -20.41 36.40 -5.66
N GLN A 516 -20.06 37.62 -5.26
CA GLN A 516 -18.69 38.17 -5.39
C GLN A 516 -17.81 37.78 -4.20
#